data_6be330f8a0a19f1c6298e14e474c5c59
#
_entry.id   6be330f8a0a19f1c6298e14e474c5c59
#
_cell.length_a   1.000
_cell.length_b   1.000
_cell.length_c   1.000
_cell.angle_alpha   90.00
_cell.angle_beta   90.00
_cell.angle_gamma   90.00
#
_symmetry.space_group_name_H-M   'P 1'
#
loop_
_entity.id
_entity.type
_entity.pdbx_description
1 polymer ?
#
loop_
_entity_poly.entity_id
_entity_poly.type
_entity_poly.pdbx_seq_one_letter_code
_entity_poly.pdbx_strand_id
1 'polypeptide(L)' 'MGNTIGIDVGGTKVLGGVVDENGKILATARKETPRQGGAELTCTIAETAKELMEKFAVTSVGVSAAGFVS' A
#
# COMPACT_ATOMS: atom_id res chain seq x y z
N MET A 1 16.75 2.53 8.74
CA MET A 1 16.84 1.09 8.90
C MET A 1 15.50 0.52 9.26
N GLY A 2 15.11 -0.49 8.58
CA GLY A 2 13.82 -1.12 8.80
C GLY A 2 13.06 -1.22 7.50
N ASN A 3 11.85 -1.72 7.62
CA ASN A 3 11.03 -2.00 6.45
C ASN A 3 10.13 -0.81 6.12
N THR A 4 9.86 -0.64 4.84
CA THR A 4 8.98 0.41 4.36
C THR A 4 7.83 -0.22 3.60
N ILE A 5 6.62 0.28 3.81
CA ILE A 5 5.48 -0.12 3.00
C ILE A 5 5.29 0.92 1.91
N GLY A 6 5.19 0.44 0.67
CA GLY A 6 4.82 1.28 -0.46
C GLY A 6 3.44 0.86 -0.94
N ILE A 7 2.55 1.81 -1.12
CA ILE A 7 1.21 1.52 -1.64
C ILE A 7 1.00 2.32 -2.91
N ASP A 8 0.65 1.61 -3.97
CA ASP A 8 0.39 2.21 -5.27
C ASP A 8 -1.11 2.12 -5.54
N VAL A 9 -1.75 3.26 -5.74
CA VAL A 9 -3.19 3.33 -5.97
C VAL A 9 -3.44 3.54 -7.45
N GLY A 10 -3.99 2.52 -8.08
CA GLY A 10 -4.37 2.60 -9.49
C GLY A 10 -5.87 2.74 -9.65
N GLY A 11 -6.31 2.88 -10.89
CA GLY A 11 -7.72 3.03 -11.20
C GLY A 11 -8.57 1.82 -10.90
N THR A 12 -7.98 0.63 -10.93
CA THR A 12 -8.71 -0.62 -10.72
C THR A 12 -8.26 -1.41 -9.51
N LYS A 13 -7.06 -1.15 -9.01
CA LYS A 13 -6.53 -1.91 -7.87
C LYS A 13 -5.54 -1.11 -7.06
N VAL A 14 -5.42 -1.52 -5.79
CA VAL A 14 -4.47 -0.96 -4.84
C VAL A 14 -3.43 -2.04 -4.58
N LEU A 15 -2.18 -1.71 -4.80
CA LEU A 15 -1.06 -2.64 -4.59
C LEU A 15 -0.21 -2.14 -3.45
N GLY A 16 0.10 -3.03 -2.52
CA GLY A 16 0.98 -2.69 -1.42
C GLY A 16 2.14 -3.67 -1.37
N GLY A 17 3.27 -3.22 -0.86
CA GLY A 17 4.42 -4.09 -0.70
C GLY A 17 5.29 -3.64 0.45
N VAL A 18 5.93 -4.58 1.10
CA VAL A 18 6.91 -4.30 2.14
C VAL A 18 8.29 -4.49 1.54
N VAL A 19 9.12 -3.49 1.69
CA VAL A 19 10.48 -3.50 1.15
C VAL A 19 11.44 -3.31 2.32
N ASP A 20 12.52 -4.08 2.35
CA ASP A 20 13.52 -3.93 3.40
C ASP A 20 14.48 -2.78 3.06
N GLU A 21 15.44 -2.54 3.96
CA GLU A 21 16.39 -1.45 3.78
C GLU A 21 17.28 -1.61 2.55
N ASN A 22 17.36 -2.80 2.01
CA ASN A 22 18.14 -3.07 0.79
C ASN A 22 17.31 -2.99 -0.49
N GLY A 23 16.04 -2.70 -0.36
CA GLY A 23 15.16 -2.62 -1.52
C GLY A 23 14.53 -3.93 -1.93
N LYS A 24 14.67 -4.97 -1.10
CA LYS A 24 14.11 -6.27 -1.40
C LYS A 24 12.64 -6.35 -0.98
N ILE A 25 11.79 -6.82 -1.86
CA ILE A 25 10.36 -6.98 -1.56
C ILE A 25 10.17 -8.21 -0.69
N LEU A 26 9.62 -7.99 0.51
CA LEU A 26 9.40 -9.06 1.48
C LEU A 26 8.00 -9.67 1.38
N ALA A 27 7.03 -8.85 1.05
CA ALA A 27 5.64 -9.29 0.92
C ALA A 27 4.86 -8.29 0.07
N THR A 28 3.77 -8.75 -0.51
CA THR A 28 2.89 -7.88 -1.29
C THR A 28 1.43 -8.16 -0.92
N ALA A 29 0.58 -7.17 -1.12
CA ALA A 29 -0.85 -7.30 -0.94
C ALA A 29 -1.54 -6.56 -2.09
N ARG A 30 -2.72 -7.07 -2.49
CA ARG A 30 -3.48 -6.47 -3.58
C ARG A 30 -4.95 -6.46 -3.21
N LYS A 31 -5.60 -5.32 -3.45
CA LYS A 31 -7.03 -5.18 -3.23
C LYS A 31 -7.63 -4.42 -4.40
N GLU A 32 -8.91 -4.60 -4.63
CA GLU A 32 -9.59 -3.87 -5.68
C GLU A 32 -9.86 -2.45 -5.23
N THR A 33 -9.72 -1.50 -6.15
CA THR A 33 -10.06 -0.11 -5.87
C THR A 33 -11.58 0.02 -5.78
N PRO A 34 -12.12 0.57 -4.68
CA PRO A 34 -13.56 0.77 -4.56
C PRO A 34 -14.08 1.71 -5.66
N ARG A 35 -15.22 1.37 -6.20
CA ARG A 35 -15.82 2.17 -7.26
C ARG A 35 -16.27 3.53 -6.77
N GLN A 36 -16.70 3.59 -5.52
CA GLN A 36 -17.22 4.81 -4.94
C GLN A 36 -16.12 5.76 -4.49
N GLY A 37 -14.91 5.26 -4.37
CA GLY A 37 -13.77 6.09 -3.98
C GLY A 37 -13.95 6.72 -2.61
N GLY A 38 -13.28 7.86 -2.40
CA GLY A 38 -13.43 8.61 -1.17
C GLY A 38 -13.03 7.83 0.08
N ALA A 39 -13.94 7.77 1.06
CA ALA A 39 -13.68 7.13 2.33
C ALA A 39 -13.38 5.64 2.18
N GLU A 40 -14.01 4.97 1.23
CA GLU A 40 -13.77 3.55 1.00
C GLU A 40 -12.36 3.30 0.47
N LEU A 41 -11.88 4.19 -0.39
CA LEU A 41 -10.52 4.09 -0.89
C LEU A 41 -9.52 4.27 0.25
N THR A 42 -9.77 5.25 1.12
CA THR A 42 -8.92 5.47 2.29
C THR A 42 -8.88 4.24 3.17
N CYS A 43 -10.04 3.62 3.42
CA CYS A 43 -10.10 2.39 4.20
C CYS A 43 -9.33 1.26 3.53
N THR A 44 -9.44 1.13 2.23
CA THR A 44 -8.73 0.08 1.49
C THR A 44 -7.22 0.26 1.63
N ILE A 45 -6.74 1.49 1.50
CA ILE A 45 -5.32 1.80 1.68
C ILE A 45 -4.88 1.46 3.09
N ALA A 46 -5.66 1.87 4.09
CA ALA A 46 -5.35 1.61 5.49
C ALA A 46 -5.33 0.11 5.79
N GLU A 47 -6.28 -0.64 5.27
CA GLU A 47 -6.33 -2.08 5.46
C GLU A 47 -5.13 -2.77 4.83
N THR A 48 -4.74 -2.34 3.64
CA THR A 48 -3.58 -2.90 2.95
C THR A 48 -2.32 -2.68 3.78
N ALA A 49 -2.12 -1.45 4.26
CA ALA A 49 -0.97 -1.11 5.10
C ALA A 49 -0.99 -1.93 6.39
N LYS A 50 -2.16 -2.01 7.04
CA LYS A 50 -2.30 -2.72 8.30
C LYS A 50 -1.98 -4.20 8.17
N GLU A 51 -2.46 -4.84 7.10
CA GLU A 51 -2.15 -6.24 6.85
C GLU A 51 -0.64 -6.47 6.78
N LEU A 52 0.05 -5.61 6.07
CA LEU A 52 1.48 -5.75 5.91
C LEU A 52 2.22 -5.43 7.21
N MET A 53 1.75 -4.45 7.98
CA MET A 53 2.34 -4.11 9.26
C MET A 53 2.20 -5.22 10.29
N GLU A 54 1.15 -6.02 10.19
CA GLU A 54 0.96 -7.15 11.11
C GLU A 54 1.96 -8.27 10.85
N LYS A 55 2.47 -8.36 9.65
CA LYS A 55 3.41 -9.41 9.27
C LYS A 55 4.86 -8.99 9.43
N PHE A 56 5.13 -7.70 9.31
CA PHE A 56 6.50 -7.17 9.33
C PHE A 56 6.57 -5.90 10.15
N ALA A 57 7.70 -5.73 10.85
CA ALA A 57 7.95 -4.47 11.54
C ALA A 57 8.23 -3.40 10.48
N VAL A 58 7.49 -2.32 10.51
CA VAL A 58 7.57 -1.27 9.50
C VAL A 58 7.87 0.06 10.17
N THR A 59 8.80 0.81 9.63
CA THR A 59 9.18 2.11 10.17
C THR A 59 8.59 3.28 9.39
N SER A 60 8.18 3.06 8.15
CA SER A 60 7.57 4.13 7.35
C SER A 60 6.59 3.56 6.34
N VAL A 61 5.65 4.39 5.92
CA VAL A 61 4.65 4.04 4.92
C VAL A 61 4.57 5.17 3.90
N GLY A 62 4.67 4.81 2.63
CA GLY A 62 4.50 5.77 1.55
C GLY A 62 3.32 5.36 0.68
N VAL A 63 2.58 6.33 0.20
CA VAL A 63 1.44 6.09 -0.68
C VAL A 63 1.65 6.86 -1.99
N SER A 64 1.49 6.19 -3.10
CA SER A 64 1.57 6.78 -4.42
C SER A 64 0.21 6.65 -5.10
N ALA A 65 -0.28 7.76 -5.63
CA ALA A 65 -1.59 7.79 -6.30
C ALA A 65 -1.42 8.22 -7.77
N ALA A 66 -0.53 7.54 -8.46
CA ALA A 66 -0.19 7.90 -9.84
C ALA A 66 -1.40 7.87 -10.77
N GLY A 67 -2.37 7.03 -10.48
CA GLY A 67 -3.56 6.93 -11.30
C GLY A 67 -4.47 8.16 -11.27
N PHE A 68 -4.23 9.07 -10.35
CA PHE A 68 -5.03 10.29 -10.24
C PHE A 68 -4.40 11.50 -10.92
N VAL A 69 -3.23 11.33 -11.48
CA VAL A 69 -2.60 12.40 -12.21
C VAL A 69 -3.19 12.42 -13.60
N SER A 70 -3.89 13.46 -13.91
CA SER A 70 -4.53 13.57 -15.21
C SER A 70 -4.11 14.86 -15.89
#